data_2c8d58a96d784f227b2bd217e4673585
#
_entry.id   2c8d58a96d784f227b2bd217e4673585
#
_cell.length_a   1.000
_cell.length_b   1.000
_cell.length_c   1.000
_cell.angle_alpha   90.00
_cell.angle_beta   90.00
_cell.angle_gamma   90.00
#
_symmetry.space_group_name_H-M   'P 1'
#
loop_
_entity.id
_entity.type
_entity.pdbx_description
1 polymer ?
#
loop_
_entity_poly.entity_id
_entity_poly.type
_entity_poly.pdbx_seq_one_letter_code
_entity_poly.pdbx_strand_id
1 'polypeptide(L)'
;MLTLQNSHILGDKDAQYCLIQPIDQNDEKLLTQEFNTICELCKGKTIMLIAFLVDNWMHDLTPWKAPAVFGKTNFGDGANQTLNYICDDLVPYLKTNVLTKPKETNLIIGGYSLAALFALWAVTQTNLFDACATASPSVWFPNWTTYASTSLFNVDIIYLSLGDTENKSRNQHLARVNNHMEALVKMLKDKNYIFEWNEGNHFVQSDVRTAKAFSWCINQLANKQPLI
;
A
#
# COMPACT_ATOMS: atom_id res chain seq x y z
N MET A 1 -4.30 17.42 -10.15
CA MET A 1 -4.13 17.84 -8.73
C MET A 1 -4.97 16.88 -7.90
N LEU A 2 -4.37 16.19 -6.93
CA LEU A 2 -5.10 15.29 -6.03
C LEU A 2 -6.11 16.10 -5.22
N THR A 3 -7.36 15.65 -5.19
CA THR A 3 -8.45 16.32 -4.48
C THR A 3 -9.35 15.30 -3.80
N LEU A 4 -10.04 15.70 -2.74
CA LEU A 4 -11.04 14.87 -2.07
C LEU A 4 -12.18 14.43 -3.00
N GLN A 5 -12.45 15.20 -4.06
CA GLN A 5 -13.49 14.88 -5.05
C GLN A 5 -13.16 13.61 -5.87
N ASN A 6 -11.88 13.22 -5.95
CA ASN A 6 -11.43 12.02 -6.65
C ASN A 6 -11.17 10.84 -5.67
N SER A 7 -11.79 10.87 -4.48
CA SER A 7 -11.64 9.84 -3.47
C SER A 7 -12.94 9.09 -3.24
N HIS A 8 -12.84 7.76 -3.13
CA HIS A 8 -13.91 6.87 -2.72
C HIS A 8 -13.78 6.58 -1.23
N ILE A 9 -14.86 6.70 -0.50
CA ILE A 9 -14.95 6.39 0.93
C ILE A 9 -15.97 5.28 1.09
N LEU A 10 -15.53 4.11 1.53
CA LEU A 10 -16.37 2.93 1.79
C LEU A 10 -16.27 2.53 3.25
N GLY A 11 -17.38 2.11 3.86
CA GLY A 11 -17.43 1.54 5.19
C GLY A 11 -17.86 2.51 6.29
N ASP A 12 -17.41 2.24 7.52
CA ASP A 12 -17.97 2.81 8.74
C ASP A 12 -17.29 4.11 9.19
N LYS A 13 -18.08 5.08 9.67
CA LYS A 13 -17.53 6.34 10.21
C LYS A 13 -16.91 6.16 11.61
N ASP A 14 -17.30 5.14 12.34
CA ASP A 14 -16.72 4.73 13.62
C ASP A 14 -15.62 3.68 13.48
N ALA A 15 -14.93 3.72 12.32
CA ALA A 15 -13.91 2.75 11.95
C ALA A 15 -12.77 2.66 12.98
N GLN A 16 -12.47 1.45 13.41
CA GLN A 16 -11.26 1.09 14.16
C GLN A 16 -10.01 1.09 13.26
N TYR A 17 -10.21 0.84 11.97
CA TYR A 17 -9.15 0.76 10.96
C TYR A 17 -9.53 1.58 9.74
N CYS A 18 -8.71 2.55 9.39
CA CYS A 18 -8.84 3.36 8.18
C CYS A 18 -7.73 2.98 7.20
N LEU A 19 -8.11 2.43 6.07
CA LEU A 19 -7.23 1.96 5.02
C LEU A 19 -7.09 3.04 3.97
N ILE A 20 -5.87 3.36 3.56
CA ILE A 20 -5.59 4.44 2.59
C ILE A 20 -4.78 3.85 1.45
N GLN A 21 -5.29 3.97 0.22
CA GLN A 21 -4.59 3.52 -0.97
C GLN A 21 -4.77 4.45 -2.18
N PRO A 22 -3.71 4.74 -2.92
CA PRO A 22 -3.81 5.28 -4.26
C PRO A 22 -4.26 4.19 -5.23
N ILE A 23 -5.14 4.55 -6.17
CA ILE A 23 -5.68 3.64 -7.19
C ILE A 23 -5.62 4.26 -8.58
N ASP A 24 -5.68 3.40 -9.61
CA ASP A 24 -5.97 3.80 -10.99
C ASP A 24 -7.44 3.50 -11.37
N GLN A 25 -7.83 3.79 -12.61
CA GLN A 25 -9.18 3.52 -13.13
C GLN A 25 -9.52 2.02 -13.23
N ASN A 26 -8.54 1.13 -13.24
CA ASN A 26 -8.79 -0.32 -13.27
C ASN A 26 -9.02 -0.83 -11.86
N ASP A 27 -8.24 -0.37 -10.90
CA ASP A 27 -8.44 -0.67 -9.47
C ASP A 27 -9.80 -0.15 -9.00
N GLU A 28 -10.22 1.05 -9.46
CA GLU A 28 -11.53 1.64 -9.15
C GLU A 28 -12.69 0.69 -9.44
N LYS A 29 -12.63 -0.04 -10.56
CA LYS A 29 -13.68 -1.00 -10.96
C LYS A 29 -13.80 -2.20 -10.01
N LEU A 30 -12.70 -2.54 -9.32
CA LEU A 30 -12.60 -3.68 -8.42
C LEU A 30 -12.77 -3.29 -6.95
N LEU A 31 -12.82 -2.00 -6.64
CA LEU A 31 -12.74 -1.46 -5.29
C LEU A 31 -13.86 -1.98 -4.36
N THR A 32 -15.09 -2.10 -4.87
CA THR A 32 -16.21 -2.64 -4.08
C THR A 32 -15.99 -4.11 -3.73
N GLN A 33 -15.46 -4.91 -4.67
CA GLN A 33 -15.15 -6.31 -4.44
C GLN A 33 -14.00 -6.47 -3.45
N GLU A 34 -12.96 -5.67 -3.59
CA GLU A 34 -11.83 -5.61 -2.66
C GLU A 34 -12.31 -5.30 -1.24
N PHE A 35 -13.12 -4.25 -1.07
CA PHE A 35 -13.66 -3.86 0.23
C PHE A 35 -14.54 -4.95 0.85
N ASN A 36 -15.42 -5.59 0.09
CA ASN A 36 -16.23 -6.71 0.57
C ASN A 36 -15.36 -7.87 1.04
N THR A 37 -14.28 -8.19 0.30
CA THR A 37 -13.32 -9.24 0.70
C THR A 37 -12.62 -8.88 2.01
N ILE A 38 -12.21 -7.62 2.20
CA ILE A 38 -11.63 -7.15 3.47
C ILE A 38 -12.62 -7.36 4.62
N CYS A 39 -13.88 -6.94 4.45
CA CYS A 39 -14.92 -7.10 5.47
C CYS A 39 -15.18 -8.56 5.83
N GLU A 40 -15.16 -9.47 4.84
CA GLU A 40 -15.30 -10.91 5.06
C GLU A 40 -14.12 -11.51 5.85
N LEU A 41 -12.90 -11.08 5.56
CA LEU A 41 -11.68 -11.55 6.23
C LEU A 41 -11.50 -10.94 7.64
N CYS A 42 -12.15 -9.81 7.91
CA CYS A 42 -12.05 -9.06 9.16
C CYS A 42 -13.38 -8.96 9.91
N LYS A 43 -14.17 -10.03 9.94
CA LYS A 43 -15.49 -10.05 10.60
C LYS A 43 -15.43 -9.54 12.03
N GLY A 44 -16.41 -8.68 12.38
CA GLY A 44 -16.53 -8.08 13.70
C GLY A 44 -15.65 -6.85 13.96
N LYS A 45 -14.96 -6.35 12.93
CA LYS A 45 -14.19 -5.10 12.97
C LYS A 45 -14.88 -4.02 12.14
N THR A 46 -14.82 -2.77 12.60
CA THR A 46 -15.33 -1.62 11.84
C THR A 46 -14.19 -1.04 11.01
N ILE A 47 -14.43 -0.92 9.71
CA ILE A 47 -13.39 -0.60 8.70
C ILE A 47 -13.88 0.52 7.80
N MET A 48 -12.96 1.42 7.45
CA MET A 48 -13.15 2.41 6.39
C MET A 48 -12.02 2.25 5.37
N LEU A 49 -12.37 2.20 4.10
CA LEU A 49 -11.43 2.24 2.99
C LEU A 49 -11.53 3.58 2.28
N ILE A 50 -10.40 4.24 2.16
CA ILE A 50 -10.20 5.47 1.40
C ILE A 50 -9.31 5.14 0.20
N ALA A 51 -9.89 5.16 -0.98
CA ALA A 51 -9.16 4.99 -2.22
C ALA A 51 -9.22 6.29 -3.02
N PHE A 52 -8.08 6.81 -3.44
CA PHE A 52 -8.00 8.04 -4.21
C PHE A 52 -7.32 7.81 -5.56
N LEU A 53 -7.92 8.36 -6.62
CA LEU A 53 -7.39 8.29 -7.97
C LEU A 53 -6.15 9.16 -8.12
N VAL A 54 -5.09 8.60 -8.70
CA VAL A 54 -3.89 9.33 -9.11
C VAL A 54 -3.92 9.58 -10.62
N ASP A 55 -3.57 10.80 -11.03
CA ASP A 55 -3.64 11.22 -12.43
C ASP A 55 -2.53 10.58 -13.27
N ASN A 56 -1.35 10.46 -12.72
CA ASN A 56 -0.17 9.93 -13.40
C ASN A 56 0.54 8.86 -12.57
N TRP A 57 0.13 7.60 -12.78
CA TRP A 57 0.62 6.43 -12.04
C TRP A 57 2.15 6.33 -11.96
N MET A 58 2.84 6.59 -13.09
CA MET A 58 4.30 6.50 -13.17
C MET A 58 5.01 7.71 -12.57
N HIS A 59 4.32 8.82 -12.35
CA HIS A 59 4.89 10.03 -11.76
C HIS A 59 4.53 10.15 -10.28
N ASP A 60 3.25 10.01 -9.94
CA ASP A 60 2.72 10.41 -8.64
C ASP A 60 3.07 9.39 -7.53
N LEU A 61 3.43 8.16 -7.91
CA LEU A 61 3.73 7.07 -6.98
C LEU A 61 5.22 6.72 -6.91
N THR A 62 6.08 7.42 -7.64
CA THR A 62 7.51 7.15 -7.64
C THR A 62 8.31 8.24 -6.95
N PRO A 63 9.27 7.85 -6.06
CA PRO A 63 9.96 8.79 -5.18
C PRO A 63 11.07 9.59 -5.86
N TRP A 64 11.56 9.16 -7.03
CA TRP A 64 12.57 9.85 -7.85
C TRP A 64 12.44 9.50 -9.31
N LYS A 65 12.99 10.37 -10.16
CA LYS A 65 13.02 10.14 -11.63
C LYS A 65 13.88 8.93 -11.97
N ALA A 66 13.35 8.10 -12.84
CA ALA A 66 14.07 6.93 -13.35
C ALA A 66 13.69 6.66 -14.82
N PRO A 67 14.60 6.03 -15.62
CA PRO A 67 14.25 5.57 -16.94
C PRO A 67 13.12 4.53 -16.93
N ALA A 68 12.38 4.47 -18.03
CA ALA A 68 11.36 3.44 -18.22
C ALA A 68 11.96 2.02 -18.09
N VAL A 69 11.37 1.19 -17.23
CA VAL A 69 11.70 -0.24 -17.10
C VAL A 69 10.85 -1.06 -18.08
N PHE A 70 9.66 -0.59 -18.38
CA PHE A 70 8.76 -1.15 -19.40
C PHE A 70 8.04 -0.01 -20.13
N GLY A 71 7.51 -0.30 -21.33
CA GLY A 71 6.88 0.74 -22.13
C GLY A 71 7.89 1.81 -22.60
N LYS A 72 7.44 3.07 -22.70
CA LYS A 72 8.25 4.21 -23.17
C LYS A 72 8.23 5.40 -22.20
N THR A 73 7.39 5.35 -21.15
CA THR A 73 7.20 6.46 -20.21
C THR A 73 8.20 6.34 -19.06
N ASN A 74 9.01 7.37 -18.85
CA ASN A 74 9.90 7.45 -17.70
C ASN A 74 9.10 7.65 -16.40
N PHE A 75 9.69 7.21 -15.30
CA PHE A 75 9.16 7.48 -13.96
C PHE A 75 9.42 8.92 -13.53
N GLY A 76 8.49 9.49 -12.78
CA GLY A 76 8.61 10.83 -12.21
C GLY A 76 9.18 10.83 -10.79
N ASP A 77 8.85 11.89 -10.04
CA ASP A 77 9.29 12.15 -8.66
C ASP A 77 8.15 12.74 -7.80
N GLY A 78 6.90 12.42 -8.15
CA GLY A 78 5.70 13.00 -7.55
C GLY A 78 5.28 12.38 -6.23
N ALA A 79 5.91 11.28 -5.77
CA ALA A 79 5.51 10.58 -4.54
C ALA A 79 5.48 11.50 -3.30
N ASN A 80 6.40 12.48 -3.22
CA ASN A 80 6.40 13.42 -2.11
C ASN A 80 5.16 14.32 -2.11
N GLN A 81 4.68 14.75 -3.28
CA GLN A 81 3.44 15.54 -3.41
C GLN A 81 2.22 14.70 -3.03
N THR A 82 2.20 13.42 -3.44
CA THR A 82 1.14 12.47 -3.05
C THR A 82 1.13 12.24 -1.54
N LEU A 83 2.30 12.08 -0.92
CA LEU A 83 2.39 11.91 0.53
C LEU A 83 1.95 13.17 1.27
N ASN A 84 2.36 14.37 0.81
CA ASN A 84 1.92 15.63 1.40
C ASN A 84 0.39 15.78 1.32
N TYR A 85 -0.23 15.45 0.18
CA TYR A 85 -1.69 15.41 0.08
C TYR A 85 -2.33 14.49 1.14
N ILE A 86 -1.76 13.30 1.37
CA ILE A 86 -2.28 12.40 2.39
C ILE A 86 -2.12 12.99 3.80
N CYS A 87 -0.93 13.54 4.12
CA CYS A 87 -0.60 14.04 5.45
C CYS A 87 -1.28 15.36 5.79
N ASP A 88 -1.36 16.29 4.84
CA ASP A 88 -1.73 17.68 5.09
C ASP A 88 -3.20 17.97 4.73
N ASP A 89 -3.80 17.20 3.80
CA ASP A 89 -5.16 17.40 3.34
C ASP A 89 -6.08 16.23 3.70
N LEU A 90 -5.79 15.01 3.20
CA LEU A 90 -6.70 13.86 3.29
C LEU A 90 -6.92 13.42 4.73
N VAL A 91 -5.86 13.07 5.47
CA VAL A 91 -5.98 12.56 6.85
C VAL A 91 -6.54 13.61 7.81
N PRO A 92 -6.14 14.89 7.77
CA PRO A 92 -6.80 15.94 8.57
C PRO A 92 -8.29 16.08 8.26
N TYR A 93 -8.68 16.03 6.98
CA TYR A 93 -10.09 16.06 6.59
C TYR A 93 -10.87 14.86 7.15
N LEU A 94 -10.34 13.65 7.02
CA LEU A 94 -10.96 12.43 7.55
C LEU A 94 -11.15 12.52 9.07
N LYS A 95 -10.13 12.95 9.78
CA LYS A 95 -10.15 13.08 11.26
C LYS A 95 -11.14 14.14 11.75
N THR A 96 -11.36 15.19 10.97
CA THR A 96 -12.21 16.32 11.35
C THR A 96 -13.67 16.14 10.93
N ASN A 97 -13.89 15.56 9.73
CA ASN A 97 -15.19 15.60 9.08
C ASN A 97 -15.85 14.24 8.88
N VAL A 98 -15.09 13.14 8.95
CA VAL A 98 -15.60 11.82 8.56
C VAL A 98 -15.58 10.85 9.73
N LEU A 99 -14.43 10.68 10.41
CA LEU A 99 -14.25 9.73 11.49
C LEU A 99 -14.90 10.23 12.79
N THR A 100 -15.69 9.40 13.44
CA THR A 100 -16.34 9.74 14.72
C THR A 100 -15.38 9.58 15.91
N LYS A 101 -14.38 8.69 15.79
CA LYS A 101 -13.37 8.40 16.82
C LYS A 101 -11.95 8.46 16.28
N PRO A 102 -11.52 9.62 15.76
CA PRO A 102 -10.25 9.71 15.01
C PRO A 102 -8.99 9.40 15.83
N LYS A 103 -9.04 9.50 17.17
CA LYS A 103 -7.91 9.16 18.06
C LYS A 103 -7.77 7.67 18.34
N GLU A 104 -8.84 6.90 18.11
CA GLU A 104 -8.89 5.45 18.33
C GLU A 104 -8.72 4.67 17.02
N THR A 105 -8.69 5.38 15.86
CA THR A 105 -8.60 4.78 14.53
C THR A 105 -7.16 4.56 14.13
N ASN A 106 -6.80 3.33 13.82
CA ASN A 106 -5.50 2.97 13.23
C ASN A 106 -5.49 3.30 11.74
N LEU A 107 -4.41 3.90 11.26
CA LEU A 107 -4.21 4.25 9.84
C LEU A 107 -3.29 3.24 9.17
N ILE A 108 -3.76 2.60 8.11
CA ILE A 108 -2.99 1.61 7.35
C ILE A 108 -2.83 2.13 5.92
N ILE A 109 -1.59 2.32 5.47
CA ILE A 109 -1.32 2.63 4.07
C ILE A 109 -1.04 1.36 3.29
N GLY A 110 -1.52 1.28 2.05
CA GLY A 110 -1.27 0.10 1.23
C GLY A 110 -1.58 0.29 -0.24
N GLY A 111 -1.62 -0.83 -0.96
CA GLY A 111 -2.00 -0.88 -2.36
C GLY A 111 -1.31 -1.99 -3.14
N TYR A 112 -1.42 -1.92 -4.47
CA TYR A 112 -0.87 -2.86 -5.43
C TYR A 112 0.23 -2.23 -6.29
N SER A 113 1.22 -3.00 -6.70
CA SER A 113 2.23 -2.59 -7.70
C SER A 113 3.00 -1.31 -7.29
N LEU A 114 2.92 -0.23 -8.08
CA LEU A 114 3.54 1.06 -7.73
C LEU A 114 2.89 1.73 -6.51
N ALA A 115 1.58 1.52 -6.28
CA ALA A 115 0.94 1.99 -5.05
C ALA A 115 1.51 1.28 -3.81
N ALA A 116 1.84 -0.01 -3.92
CA ALA A 116 2.53 -0.76 -2.87
C ALA A 116 3.98 -0.29 -2.68
N LEU A 117 4.71 0.04 -3.75
CA LEU A 117 6.03 0.68 -3.67
C LEU A 117 5.93 2.03 -2.96
N PHE A 118 4.96 2.86 -3.34
CA PHE A 118 4.69 4.14 -2.69
C PHE A 118 4.41 3.97 -1.19
N ALA A 119 3.59 2.99 -0.80
CA ALA A 119 3.29 2.71 0.61
C ALA A 119 4.56 2.34 1.39
N LEU A 120 5.44 1.47 0.84
CA LEU A 120 6.74 1.14 1.44
C LEU A 120 7.63 2.37 1.59
N TRP A 121 7.67 3.24 0.60
CA TRP A 121 8.42 4.49 0.67
C TRP A 121 7.81 5.46 1.68
N ALA A 122 6.50 5.65 1.67
CA ALA A 122 5.80 6.57 2.56
C ALA A 122 6.06 6.29 4.04
N VAL A 123 6.08 5.01 4.44
CA VAL A 123 6.38 4.64 5.83
C VAL A 123 7.84 4.83 6.22
N THR A 124 8.72 5.19 5.30
CA THR A 124 10.07 5.68 5.63
C THR A 124 10.14 7.19 5.81
N GLN A 125 9.09 7.93 5.37
CA GLN A 125 9.06 9.40 5.40
C GLN A 125 8.28 9.97 6.59
N THR A 126 7.31 9.22 7.12
CA THR A 126 6.39 9.70 8.17
C THR A 126 6.06 8.61 9.19
N ASN A 127 5.70 9.03 10.40
CA ASN A 127 5.18 8.17 11.48
C ASN A 127 3.64 8.16 11.52
N LEU A 128 2.97 8.60 10.44
CA LEU A 128 1.53 8.76 10.40
C LEU A 128 0.77 7.42 10.45
N PHE A 129 1.38 6.35 9.95
CA PHE A 129 0.72 5.07 9.74
C PHE A 129 1.10 4.05 10.82
N ASP A 130 0.17 3.16 11.15
CA ASP A 130 0.34 2.07 12.12
C ASP A 130 0.80 0.76 11.45
N ALA A 131 0.51 0.59 10.14
CA ALA A 131 0.92 -0.57 9.35
C ALA A 131 1.03 -0.25 7.85
N CYS A 132 1.72 -1.15 7.12
CA CYS A 132 1.94 -1.06 5.67
C CYS A 132 1.49 -2.35 4.98
N ALA A 133 0.46 -2.25 4.12
CA ALA A 133 -0.17 -3.37 3.44
C ALA A 133 0.21 -3.39 1.95
N THR A 134 1.18 -4.22 1.54
CA THR A 134 1.74 -4.15 0.19
C THR A 134 1.60 -5.45 -0.58
N ALA A 135 0.77 -5.43 -1.61
CA ALA A 135 0.58 -6.55 -2.51
C ALA A 135 1.35 -6.34 -3.82
N SER A 136 2.17 -7.32 -4.19
CA SER A 136 3.01 -7.31 -5.40
C SER A 136 3.76 -5.98 -5.64
N PRO A 137 4.47 -5.43 -4.63
CA PRO A 137 5.11 -4.13 -4.74
C PRO A 137 6.18 -4.11 -5.84
N SER A 138 6.26 -2.99 -6.55
CA SER A 138 7.23 -2.77 -7.64
C SER A 138 8.66 -2.58 -7.11
N VAL A 139 9.15 -3.51 -6.28
CA VAL A 139 10.49 -3.44 -5.65
C VAL A 139 11.65 -3.54 -6.64
N TRP A 140 11.38 -3.83 -7.90
CA TRP A 140 12.30 -3.75 -9.04
C TRP A 140 12.56 -2.30 -9.49
N PHE A 141 11.87 -1.31 -8.92
CA PHE A 141 12.05 0.11 -9.25
C PHE A 141 13.53 0.51 -9.10
N PRO A 142 14.10 1.27 -10.06
CA PRO A 142 15.53 1.58 -10.07
C PRO A 142 16.01 2.21 -8.76
N ASN A 143 17.09 1.68 -8.19
CA ASN A 143 17.72 2.11 -6.93
C ASN A 143 16.88 1.85 -5.65
N TRP A 144 15.70 1.24 -5.74
CA TRP A 144 14.86 0.97 -4.58
C TRP A 144 15.58 0.17 -3.50
N THR A 145 16.21 -0.95 -3.85
CA THR A 145 16.91 -1.82 -2.89
C THR A 145 18.03 -1.07 -2.16
N THR A 146 18.79 -0.23 -2.88
CA THR A 146 19.84 0.60 -2.28
C THR A 146 19.25 1.62 -1.32
N TYR A 147 18.19 2.30 -1.70
CA TYR A 147 17.49 3.25 -0.83
C TYR A 147 16.94 2.55 0.43
N ALA A 148 16.20 1.46 0.26
CA ALA A 148 15.58 0.73 1.37
C ALA A 148 16.62 0.21 2.38
N SER A 149 17.84 -0.18 1.91
CA SER A 149 18.91 -0.69 2.79
C SER A 149 19.46 0.34 3.78
N THR A 150 19.23 1.63 3.55
CA THR A 150 19.68 2.73 4.41
C THR A 150 18.53 3.47 5.08
N SER A 151 17.29 3.05 4.82
CA SER A 151 16.08 3.70 5.32
C SER A 151 15.54 3.01 6.57
N LEU A 152 14.93 3.79 7.45
CA LEU A 152 14.19 3.28 8.60
C LEU A 152 12.70 3.19 8.22
N PHE A 153 12.11 2.02 8.35
CA PHE A 153 10.66 1.85 8.23
C PHE A 153 9.99 2.21 9.56
N ASN A 154 9.18 3.26 9.56
CA ASN A 154 8.58 3.84 10.77
C ASN A 154 7.31 3.10 11.24
N VAL A 155 7.05 1.92 10.70
CA VAL A 155 5.98 1.01 11.13
C VAL A 155 6.57 -0.34 11.54
N ASP A 156 5.89 -1.05 12.44
CA ASP A 156 6.29 -2.39 12.84
C ASP A 156 5.62 -3.48 12.02
N ILE A 157 4.42 -3.24 11.53
CA ILE A 157 3.59 -4.23 10.84
C ILE A 157 3.67 -3.99 9.35
N ILE A 158 4.22 -4.98 8.61
CA ILE A 158 4.40 -4.89 7.16
C ILE A 158 3.99 -6.19 6.48
N TYR A 159 3.01 -6.12 5.60
CA TYR A 159 2.65 -7.25 4.74
C TYR A 159 3.32 -7.11 3.37
N LEU A 160 3.86 -8.21 2.89
CA LEU A 160 4.48 -8.33 1.56
C LEU A 160 3.91 -9.55 0.84
N SER A 161 3.68 -9.45 -0.46
CA SER A 161 3.40 -10.62 -1.29
C SER A 161 3.91 -10.46 -2.71
N LEU A 162 4.06 -11.57 -3.41
CA LEU A 162 4.30 -11.64 -4.86
C LEU A 162 3.49 -12.78 -5.48
N GLY A 163 3.22 -12.68 -6.78
CA GLY A 163 2.80 -13.84 -7.56
C GLY A 163 3.98 -14.79 -7.84
N ASP A 164 3.75 -16.08 -7.77
CA ASP A 164 4.78 -17.11 -7.92
C ASP A 164 5.39 -17.22 -9.34
N THR A 165 4.80 -16.50 -10.30
CA THR A 165 5.28 -16.41 -11.67
C THR A 165 5.65 -15.00 -12.14
N GLU A 166 5.71 -14.02 -11.24
CA GLU A 166 6.10 -12.64 -11.59
C GLU A 166 7.53 -12.55 -12.12
N ASN A 167 8.42 -13.39 -11.61
CA ASN A 167 9.81 -13.50 -12.09
C ASN A 167 9.96 -14.15 -13.47
N LYS A 168 8.89 -14.71 -14.05
CA LYS A 168 8.90 -15.28 -15.41
C LYS A 168 8.68 -14.23 -16.50
N SER A 169 8.80 -12.94 -16.16
CA SER A 169 8.73 -11.85 -17.11
C SER A 169 9.86 -11.95 -18.17
N ARG A 170 9.52 -11.64 -19.44
CA ARG A 170 10.55 -11.48 -20.50
C ARG A 170 11.43 -10.26 -20.30
N ASN A 171 10.97 -9.28 -19.53
CA ASN A 171 11.75 -8.11 -19.16
C ASN A 171 12.69 -8.48 -17.99
N GLN A 172 14.00 -8.38 -18.23
CA GLN A 172 15.03 -8.78 -17.27
C GLN A 172 14.99 -7.98 -15.94
N HIS A 173 14.55 -6.72 -15.96
CA HIS A 173 14.39 -5.93 -14.74
C HIS A 173 13.23 -6.47 -13.88
N LEU A 174 12.07 -6.72 -14.51
CA LEU A 174 10.90 -7.28 -13.83
C LEU A 174 11.17 -8.71 -13.34
N ALA A 175 11.90 -9.51 -14.10
CA ALA A 175 12.27 -10.88 -13.74
C ALA A 175 13.12 -10.96 -12.45
N ARG A 176 13.76 -9.87 -12.03
CA ARG A 176 14.54 -9.81 -10.77
C ARG A 176 13.71 -9.46 -9.54
N VAL A 177 12.39 -9.35 -9.67
CA VAL A 177 11.51 -8.95 -8.56
C VAL A 177 11.70 -9.82 -7.31
N ASN A 178 11.91 -11.13 -7.48
CA ASN A 178 12.17 -12.04 -6.37
C ASN A 178 13.45 -11.67 -5.60
N ASN A 179 14.55 -11.37 -6.31
CA ASN A 179 15.82 -11.01 -5.68
C ASN A 179 15.69 -9.69 -4.88
N HIS A 180 14.95 -8.71 -5.43
CA HIS A 180 14.68 -7.45 -4.73
C HIS A 180 13.78 -7.67 -3.51
N MET A 181 12.78 -8.55 -3.62
CA MET A 181 11.92 -8.90 -2.48
C MET A 181 12.69 -9.64 -1.38
N GLU A 182 13.54 -10.60 -1.73
CA GLU A 182 14.40 -11.29 -0.76
C GLU A 182 15.34 -10.33 -0.03
N ALA A 183 15.88 -9.33 -0.75
CA ALA A 183 16.70 -8.30 -0.14
C ALA A 183 15.89 -7.44 0.84
N LEU A 184 14.67 -7.03 0.46
CA LEU A 184 13.77 -6.27 1.33
C LEU A 184 13.39 -7.06 2.59
N VAL A 185 13.01 -8.32 2.45
CA VAL A 185 12.68 -9.22 3.59
C VAL A 185 13.83 -9.29 4.61
N LYS A 186 15.09 -9.36 4.15
CA LYS A 186 16.25 -9.36 5.04
C LYS A 186 16.41 -8.05 5.83
N MET A 187 15.97 -6.92 5.28
CA MET A 187 16.01 -5.62 5.95
C MET A 187 14.94 -5.48 7.03
N LEU A 188 13.86 -6.25 6.94
CA LEU A 188 12.70 -6.20 7.84
C LEU A 188 12.76 -7.20 9.01
N LYS A 189 13.90 -7.85 9.25
CA LYS A 189 14.08 -8.93 10.26
C LYS A 189 13.62 -8.56 11.68
N ASP A 190 13.69 -7.27 12.03
CA ASP A 190 13.30 -6.76 13.35
C ASP A 190 11.87 -6.21 13.38
N LYS A 191 11.09 -6.41 12.29
CA LYS A 191 9.70 -6.00 12.15
C LYS A 191 8.75 -7.19 12.28
N ASN A 192 7.50 -6.92 12.62
CA ASN A 192 6.43 -7.91 12.47
C ASN A 192 5.97 -7.90 11.02
N TYR A 193 6.55 -8.76 10.21
CA TYR A 193 6.22 -8.86 8.80
C TYR A 193 5.82 -10.27 8.40
N ILE A 194 5.12 -10.37 7.26
CA ILE A 194 4.92 -11.61 6.52
C ILE A 194 5.29 -11.40 5.07
N PHE A 195 5.79 -12.44 4.42
CA PHE A 195 5.92 -12.50 2.97
C PHE A 195 5.19 -13.73 2.45
N GLU A 196 4.20 -13.52 1.59
CA GLU A 196 3.35 -14.56 1.03
C GLU A 196 3.52 -14.68 -0.48
N TRP A 197 3.49 -15.93 -0.97
CA TRP A 197 3.35 -16.21 -2.39
C TRP A 197 1.87 -16.36 -2.75
N ASN A 198 1.44 -15.70 -3.84
CA ASN A 198 0.14 -15.89 -4.45
C ASN A 198 0.29 -16.67 -5.76
N GLU A 199 -0.72 -17.43 -6.16
CA GLU A 199 -0.73 -18.10 -7.45
C GLU A 199 -0.82 -17.09 -8.60
N GLY A 200 -0.01 -17.30 -9.66
CA GLY A 200 -0.07 -16.53 -10.91
C GLY A 200 0.93 -15.37 -11.00
N ASN A 201 0.75 -14.58 -12.05
CA ASN A 201 1.61 -13.45 -12.36
C ASN A 201 1.12 -12.13 -11.73
N HIS A 202 1.77 -11.03 -12.08
CA HIS A 202 1.47 -9.67 -11.58
C HIS A 202 0.05 -9.18 -11.86
N PHE A 203 -0.68 -9.76 -12.81
CA PHE A 203 -1.99 -9.26 -13.27
C PHE A 203 -3.16 -10.11 -12.78
N VAL A 204 -2.92 -11.03 -11.86
CA VAL A 204 -3.94 -11.95 -11.35
C VAL A 204 -4.43 -11.52 -9.98
N GLN A 205 -5.75 -11.29 -9.86
CA GLN A 205 -6.45 -11.05 -8.57
C GLN A 205 -5.82 -9.93 -7.72
N SER A 206 -5.54 -8.76 -8.32
CA SER A 206 -4.97 -7.62 -7.60
C SER A 206 -5.81 -7.19 -6.40
N ASP A 207 -7.13 -7.14 -6.55
CA ASP A 207 -8.13 -6.85 -5.53
C ASP A 207 -8.07 -7.84 -4.35
N VAL A 208 -8.05 -9.13 -4.63
CA VAL A 208 -7.98 -10.19 -3.59
C VAL A 208 -6.65 -10.13 -2.83
N ARG A 209 -5.54 -9.91 -3.55
CA ARG A 209 -4.21 -9.79 -2.94
C ARG A 209 -4.09 -8.54 -2.06
N THR A 210 -4.63 -7.41 -2.51
CA THR A 210 -4.67 -6.17 -1.73
C THR A 210 -5.57 -6.34 -0.50
N ALA A 211 -6.73 -6.98 -0.67
CA ALA A 211 -7.61 -7.29 0.44
C ALA A 211 -6.93 -8.18 1.51
N LYS A 212 -6.19 -9.22 1.10
CA LYS A 212 -5.38 -10.04 2.03
C LYS A 212 -4.35 -9.21 2.79
N ALA A 213 -3.66 -8.30 2.08
CA ALA A 213 -2.64 -7.45 2.69
C ALA A 213 -3.22 -6.56 3.79
N PHE A 214 -4.30 -5.84 3.51
CA PHE A 214 -4.98 -5.02 4.50
C PHE A 214 -5.53 -5.87 5.66
N SER A 215 -6.17 -6.98 5.35
CA SER A 215 -6.78 -7.86 6.37
C SER A 215 -5.74 -8.43 7.33
N TRP A 216 -4.57 -8.81 6.84
CA TRP A 216 -3.48 -9.28 7.70
C TRP A 216 -3.00 -8.17 8.62
N CYS A 217 -2.77 -6.95 8.11
CA CYS A 217 -2.36 -5.79 8.90
C CYS A 217 -3.38 -5.47 10.00
N ILE A 218 -4.68 -5.46 9.67
CA ILE A 218 -5.78 -5.26 10.62
C ILE A 218 -5.71 -6.29 11.75
N ASN A 219 -5.54 -7.58 11.41
CA ASN A 219 -5.48 -8.65 12.39
C ASN A 219 -4.25 -8.56 13.30
N GLN A 220 -3.09 -8.12 12.76
CA GLN A 220 -1.91 -7.89 13.59
C GLN A 220 -2.08 -6.72 14.56
N LEU A 221 -2.70 -5.63 14.14
CA LEU A 221 -3.01 -4.48 15.00
C LEU A 221 -4.01 -4.87 16.11
N ALA A 222 -5.05 -5.65 15.76
CA ALA A 222 -6.02 -6.14 16.73
C ALA A 222 -5.37 -7.00 17.84
N ASN A 223 -4.39 -7.83 17.47
CA ASN A 223 -3.69 -8.69 18.43
C ASN A 223 -2.71 -7.93 19.35
N LYS A 224 -2.29 -6.70 18.97
CA LYS A 224 -1.47 -5.83 19.82
C LYS A 224 -2.26 -5.06 20.87
N GLN A 225 -3.58 -4.91 20.69
CA GLN A 225 -4.43 -4.27 21.69
C GLN A 225 -4.59 -5.22 22.88
N PRO A 226 -4.31 -4.78 24.14
CA PRO A 226 -4.59 -5.62 25.30
C PRO A 226 -6.09 -5.91 25.36
N LEU A 227 -6.44 -7.17 25.63
CA LEU A 227 -7.81 -7.57 25.96
C LEU A 227 -8.26 -6.72 27.17
N ILE A 228 -9.20 -5.81 26.95
CA ILE A 228 -9.81 -4.97 27.99
C ILE A 228 -10.74 -5.82 28.85
#